data_f3e039e368b9ebb033ca7253c5fde1d8
#
_entry.id   f3e039e368b9ebb033ca7253c5fde1d8
#
_cell.length_a   1.000
_cell.length_b   1.000
_cell.length_c   1.000
_cell.angle_alpha   90.00
_cell.angle_beta   90.00
_cell.angle_gamma   90.00
#
_symmetry.space_group_name_H-M   'P 1'
#
loop_
_entity.id
_entity.type
_entity.pdbx_description
1 polymer ?
#
loop_
_entity_poly.entity_id
_entity_poly.type
_entity_poly.pdbx_seq_one_letter_code
_entity_poly.pdbx_strand_id
1 'polypeptide(L)'
;MTMDEIENMKNFGPQVSGCLAKPPPTLSDPNPILPCARSDVRIQYHPDKGRYLVADKDVGPGEVLLLEKPYSSVLLPEYYSTHCQTCFQRVLAPMPCWCCSKVRFCSDECRLDAWESFHKIECQQLDLISGANLGKNAMLAFRILTSSGKIYLEYVVNKVKEEIEKPENEGGGPEKLGFNEEGVYDAADYRTIYTLVGNTKHRGVGDLFKRGLMAAFMLKILELTPFFFNGGSDPRNVKLQDKILVGGEEYDLHNHKEN
;
A
#
# COMPACT_ATOMS: atom_id res chain seq x y z
N MET A 1 -13.38 18.16 0.21
CA MET A 1 -13.49 16.70 0.15
C MET A 1 -14.19 16.27 1.43
N THR A 2 -15.31 15.60 1.33
CA THR A 2 -16.11 15.16 2.47
C THR A 2 -15.54 13.88 3.07
N MET A 3 -15.91 13.54 4.31
CA MET A 3 -15.49 12.27 4.96
C MET A 3 -15.96 11.06 4.16
N ASP A 4 -17.15 11.11 3.56
CA ASP A 4 -17.69 10.05 2.70
C ASP A 4 -16.85 9.85 1.41
N GLU A 5 -16.31 10.94 0.85
CA GLU A 5 -15.39 10.84 -0.29
C GLU A 5 -14.06 10.19 0.09
N ILE A 6 -13.55 10.48 1.31
CA ILE A 6 -12.32 9.85 1.83
C ILE A 6 -12.56 8.37 2.13
N GLU A 7 -13.69 8.01 2.71
CA GLU A 7 -14.05 6.62 3.01
C GLU A 7 -14.27 5.79 1.74
N ASN A 8 -14.85 6.38 0.70
CA ASN A 8 -14.98 5.73 -0.61
C ASN A 8 -13.63 5.51 -1.31
N MET A 9 -12.57 6.24 -0.94
CA MET A 9 -11.21 6.00 -1.44
C MET A 9 -10.59 4.67 -0.93
N LYS A 10 -11.16 4.02 0.08
CA LYS A 10 -10.74 2.68 0.56
C LYS A 10 -10.86 1.59 -0.52
N ASN A 11 -11.70 1.79 -1.52
CA ASN A 11 -11.99 0.79 -2.56
C ASN A 11 -11.08 0.86 -3.79
N PHE A 12 -9.97 1.58 -3.75
CA PHE A 12 -9.01 1.71 -4.86
C PHE A 12 -8.02 0.53 -4.97
N GLY A 13 -8.47 -0.70 -4.69
CA GLY A 13 -7.75 -1.88 -5.17
C GLY A 13 -8.10 -2.15 -6.63
N PRO A 14 -7.16 -2.67 -7.46
CA PRO A 14 -7.45 -3.00 -8.85
C PRO A 14 -8.65 -3.95 -8.91
N GLN A 15 -9.77 -3.45 -9.45
CA GLN A 15 -10.93 -4.27 -9.76
C GLN A 15 -10.57 -5.12 -10.97
N VAL A 16 -10.17 -6.37 -10.74
CA VAL A 16 -9.82 -7.29 -11.81
C VAL A 16 -11.10 -7.74 -12.53
N SER A 17 -11.55 -6.93 -13.48
CA SER A 17 -12.63 -7.31 -14.38
C SER A 17 -12.03 -7.89 -15.67
N GLY A 18 -12.40 -9.10 -16.02
CA GLY A 18 -12.18 -9.65 -17.35
C GLY A 18 -11.07 -10.67 -17.56
N CYS A 19 -10.26 -11.01 -16.58
CA CYS A 19 -9.30 -12.12 -16.72
C CYS A 19 -9.94 -13.48 -16.40
N LEU A 20 -9.69 -14.49 -17.23
CA LEU A 20 -10.06 -15.90 -17.01
C LEU A 20 -9.25 -16.55 -15.87
N ALA A 21 -9.10 -15.85 -14.77
CA ALA A 21 -8.53 -16.42 -13.56
C ALA A 21 -9.52 -17.43 -12.97
N LYS A 22 -9.02 -18.58 -12.52
CA LYS A 22 -9.84 -19.48 -11.71
C LYS A 22 -10.40 -18.67 -10.53
N PRO A 23 -11.70 -18.83 -10.21
CA PRO A 23 -12.23 -18.14 -9.04
C PRO A 23 -11.37 -18.50 -7.82
N PRO A 24 -11.08 -17.53 -6.94
CA PRO A 24 -10.36 -17.83 -5.71
C PRO A 24 -11.12 -18.89 -4.91
N PRO A 25 -10.43 -19.70 -4.10
CA PRO A 25 -11.12 -20.60 -3.18
C PRO A 25 -12.10 -19.79 -2.32
N THR A 26 -13.20 -20.40 -1.94
CA THR A 26 -14.16 -19.77 -1.02
C THR A 26 -13.80 -20.10 0.41
N LEU A 27 -13.93 -19.11 1.29
CA LEU A 27 -13.81 -19.32 2.73
C LEU A 27 -15.17 -19.83 3.26
N SER A 28 -15.17 -20.98 3.89
CA SER A 28 -16.34 -21.49 4.60
C SER A 28 -16.42 -20.86 5.98
N ASP A 29 -17.60 -20.47 6.43
CA ASP A 29 -17.89 -20.01 7.79
C ASP A 29 -16.95 -18.86 8.24
N PRO A 30 -17.08 -17.64 7.65
CA PRO A 30 -16.19 -16.53 7.97
C PRO A 30 -16.38 -16.02 9.40
N ASN A 31 -15.29 -15.60 10.01
CA ASN A 31 -15.29 -14.99 11.33
C ASN A 31 -15.92 -13.60 11.28
N PRO A 32 -16.88 -13.25 12.17
CA PRO A 32 -17.57 -11.96 12.12
C PRO A 32 -16.66 -10.74 12.39
N ILE A 33 -15.58 -10.91 13.15
CA ILE A 33 -14.61 -9.84 13.46
C ILE A 33 -13.47 -9.81 12.46
N LEU A 34 -13.15 -10.95 11.87
CA LEU A 34 -12.07 -11.13 10.89
C LEU A 34 -12.61 -11.83 9.64
N PRO A 35 -13.34 -11.12 8.76
CA PRO A 35 -14.08 -11.73 7.64
C PRO A 35 -13.19 -12.49 6.63
N CYS A 36 -11.90 -12.22 6.61
CA CYS A 36 -10.92 -12.95 5.80
C CYS A 36 -10.47 -14.27 6.44
N ALA A 37 -10.89 -14.59 7.66
CA ALA A 37 -10.56 -15.82 8.36
C ALA A 37 -11.80 -16.70 8.59
N ARG A 38 -11.57 -18.00 8.79
CA ARG A 38 -12.59 -18.95 9.24
C ARG A 38 -12.99 -18.68 10.70
N SER A 39 -14.20 -19.01 11.11
CA SER A 39 -14.77 -18.69 12.42
C SER A 39 -13.98 -19.27 13.62
N ASP A 40 -13.26 -20.37 13.42
CA ASP A 40 -12.38 -20.99 14.42
C ASP A 40 -10.94 -20.42 14.43
N VAL A 41 -10.70 -19.33 13.73
CA VAL A 41 -9.46 -18.55 13.77
C VAL A 41 -9.74 -17.22 14.47
N ARG A 42 -8.95 -16.89 15.48
CA ARG A 42 -9.07 -15.64 16.22
C ARG A 42 -7.76 -14.88 16.30
N ILE A 43 -7.87 -13.58 16.50
CA ILE A 43 -6.73 -12.70 16.77
C ILE A 43 -6.40 -12.77 18.26
N GLN A 44 -5.12 -12.85 18.57
CA GLN A 44 -4.56 -12.61 19.89
C GLN A 44 -3.49 -11.52 19.80
N TYR A 45 -3.22 -10.88 20.92
CA TYR A 45 -2.18 -9.87 21.06
C TYR A 45 -1.18 -10.27 22.14
N HIS A 46 0.09 -10.00 21.87
CA HIS A 46 1.18 -10.11 22.85
C HIS A 46 2.10 -8.90 22.69
N PRO A 47 2.53 -8.23 23.79
CA PRO A 47 3.35 -7.02 23.70
C PRO A 47 4.61 -7.17 22.83
N ASP A 48 5.28 -8.32 22.87
CA ASP A 48 6.52 -8.56 22.12
C ASP A 48 6.29 -9.03 20.67
N LYS A 49 5.13 -9.61 20.37
CA LYS A 49 4.83 -10.21 19.07
C LYS A 49 3.87 -9.36 18.24
N GLY A 50 3.15 -8.46 18.88
CA GLY A 50 2.00 -7.80 18.28
C GLY A 50 0.81 -8.74 18.16
N ARG A 51 -0.04 -8.49 17.16
CA ARG A 51 -1.19 -9.34 16.83
C ARG A 51 -0.73 -10.62 16.13
N TYR A 52 -1.35 -11.72 16.46
CA TYR A 52 -1.13 -13.02 15.80
C TYR A 52 -2.42 -13.84 15.78
N LEU A 53 -2.47 -14.83 14.91
CA LEU A 53 -3.64 -15.67 14.72
C LEU A 53 -3.47 -17.00 15.48
N VAL A 54 -4.58 -17.48 16.03
CA VAL A 54 -4.64 -18.76 16.74
C VAL A 54 -5.84 -19.55 16.21
N ALA A 55 -5.64 -20.83 15.94
CA ALA A 55 -6.72 -21.76 15.65
C ALA A 55 -7.30 -22.31 16.97
N ASP A 56 -8.62 -22.34 17.07
CA ASP A 56 -9.34 -22.86 18.27
C ASP A 56 -9.64 -24.36 18.17
N LYS A 57 -9.39 -24.96 17.01
CA LYS A 57 -9.62 -26.39 16.73
C LYS A 57 -8.45 -26.97 15.95
N ASP A 58 -8.36 -28.28 15.93
CA ASP A 58 -7.44 -28.99 15.06
C ASP A 58 -7.75 -28.70 13.59
N VAL A 59 -6.70 -28.49 12.81
CA VAL A 59 -6.79 -28.14 11.39
C VAL A 59 -6.24 -29.28 10.55
N GLY A 60 -7.05 -29.76 9.63
CA GLY A 60 -6.66 -30.80 8.68
C GLY A 60 -5.82 -30.24 7.51
N PRO A 61 -5.00 -31.09 6.87
CA PRO A 61 -4.25 -30.71 5.68
C PRO A 61 -5.17 -30.22 4.56
N GLY A 62 -4.83 -29.06 3.95
CA GLY A 62 -5.57 -28.49 2.82
C GLY A 62 -6.78 -27.65 3.20
N GLU A 63 -7.11 -27.48 4.45
CA GLU A 63 -8.17 -26.57 4.89
C GLU A 63 -7.78 -25.11 4.70
N VAL A 64 -8.72 -24.31 4.19
CA VAL A 64 -8.53 -22.86 3.99
C VAL A 64 -8.87 -22.15 5.30
N LEU A 65 -7.88 -21.55 5.93
CA LEU A 65 -8.03 -20.80 7.18
C LEU A 65 -8.20 -19.30 6.94
N LEU A 66 -7.53 -18.80 5.93
CA LEU A 66 -7.49 -17.38 5.57
C LEU A 66 -7.63 -17.22 4.07
N LEU A 67 -8.45 -16.26 3.67
CA LEU A 67 -8.59 -15.84 2.29
C LEU A 67 -8.72 -14.32 2.26
N GLU A 68 -7.66 -13.66 1.83
CA GLU A 68 -7.59 -12.20 1.84
C GLU A 68 -7.01 -11.68 0.52
N LYS A 69 -7.60 -10.61 -0.01
CA LYS A 69 -6.95 -9.83 -1.07
C LYS A 69 -5.85 -8.98 -0.46
N PRO A 70 -4.65 -8.93 -1.06
CA PRO A 70 -3.63 -8.02 -0.58
C PRO A 70 -4.09 -6.58 -0.74
N TYR A 71 -3.82 -5.73 0.25
CA TYR A 71 -4.07 -4.28 0.16
C TYR A 71 -3.38 -3.68 -1.07
N SER A 72 -2.16 -4.09 -1.34
CA SER A 72 -1.38 -3.66 -2.50
C SER A 72 -0.51 -4.78 -3.03
N SER A 73 -0.24 -4.75 -4.31
CA SER A 73 0.59 -5.73 -5.00
C SER A 73 1.42 -5.08 -6.09
N VAL A 74 2.59 -5.66 -6.39
CA VAL A 74 3.49 -5.18 -7.44
C VAL A 74 3.94 -6.31 -8.32
N LEU A 75 3.96 -6.07 -9.63
CA LEU A 75 4.67 -6.91 -10.58
C LEU A 75 6.16 -6.54 -10.50
N LEU A 76 7.04 -7.55 -10.47
CA LEU A 76 8.47 -7.28 -10.48
C LEU A 76 8.96 -6.95 -11.90
N PRO A 77 10.02 -6.13 -12.06
CA PRO A 77 10.46 -5.62 -13.36
C PRO A 77 10.76 -6.69 -14.40
N GLU A 78 11.27 -7.85 -14.00
CA GLU A 78 11.55 -8.98 -14.85
C GLU A 78 10.32 -9.56 -15.56
N TYR A 79 9.12 -9.26 -15.06
CA TYR A 79 7.85 -9.72 -15.62
C TYR A 79 7.10 -8.65 -16.42
N TYR A 80 7.58 -7.40 -16.47
CA TYR A 80 6.91 -6.29 -17.14
C TYR A 80 6.60 -6.52 -18.62
N SER A 81 7.45 -7.30 -19.30
CA SER A 81 7.27 -7.62 -20.72
C SER A 81 6.31 -8.76 -21.00
N THR A 82 6.01 -9.61 -20.00
CA THR A 82 5.30 -10.88 -20.18
C THR A 82 3.99 -10.99 -19.42
N HIS A 83 3.77 -10.10 -18.44
CA HIS A 83 2.58 -10.15 -17.57
C HIS A 83 1.87 -8.80 -17.53
N CYS A 84 0.58 -8.84 -17.28
CA CYS A 84 -0.25 -7.66 -17.10
C CYS A 84 0.10 -6.95 -15.80
N GLN A 85 0.33 -5.64 -15.86
CA GLN A 85 0.69 -4.82 -14.70
C GLN A 85 -0.43 -4.73 -13.64
N THR A 86 -1.68 -4.96 -14.04
CA THR A 86 -2.84 -4.89 -13.16
C THR A 86 -3.21 -6.23 -12.56
N CYS A 87 -3.48 -7.24 -13.38
CA CYS A 87 -3.99 -8.52 -12.94
C CYS A 87 -2.94 -9.64 -12.82
N PHE A 88 -1.70 -9.36 -13.20
CA PHE A 88 -0.54 -10.26 -13.17
C PHE A 88 -0.67 -11.53 -14.02
N GLN A 89 -1.70 -11.62 -14.85
CA GLN A 89 -1.84 -12.74 -15.79
C GLN A 89 -0.81 -12.63 -16.90
N ARG A 90 -0.33 -13.76 -17.37
CA ARG A 90 0.55 -13.81 -18.54
C ARG A 90 -0.19 -13.29 -19.77
N VAL A 91 0.47 -12.41 -20.53
CA VAL A 91 -0.15 -11.76 -21.69
C VAL A 91 0.40 -12.35 -22.96
N LEU A 92 -0.48 -12.89 -23.80
CA LEU A 92 -0.14 -13.44 -25.13
C LEU A 92 -0.25 -12.37 -26.24
N ALA A 93 -1.21 -11.46 -26.12
CA ALA A 93 -1.40 -10.30 -26.97
C ALA A 93 -1.28 -9.02 -26.14
N PRO A 94 -0.06 -8.53 -25.87
CA PRO A 94 0.15 -7.45 -24.94
C PRO A 94 -0.26 -6.10 -25.50
N MET A 95 -0.97 -5.33 -24.69
CA MET A 95 -1.30 -3.93 -24.94
C MET A 95 -0.31 -3.04 -24.16
N PRO A 96 0.37 -2.10 -24.83
CA PRO A 96 1.27 -1.15 -24.15
C PRO A 96 0.48 -0.10 -23.37
N CYS A 97 1.17 0.59 -22.46
CA CYS A 97 0.66 1.83 -21.89
C CYS A 97 0.49 2.91 -22.99
N TRP A 98 -0.37 3.91 -22.77
CA TRP A 98 -0.50 5.06 -23.68
C TRP A 98 0.75 5.95 -23.75
N CYS A 99 1.51 6.02 -22.65
CA CYS A 99 2.63 6.97 -22.50
C CYS A 99 3.99 6.30 -22.37
N CYS A 100 4.08 5.03 -21.97
CA CYS A 100 5.34 4.30 -21.85
C CYS A 100 5.29 2.95 -22.56
N SER A 101 6.48 2.42 -22.92
CA SER A 101 6.63 1.10 -23.53
C SER A 101 7.11 0.02 -22.53
N LYS A 102 7.18 0.34 -21.25
CA LYS A 102 7.80 -0.52 -20.23
C LYS A 102 6.88 -1.64 -19.76
N VAL A 103 5.63 -1.33 -19.52
CA VAL A 103 4.64 -2.26 -18.95
C VAL A 103 3.63 -2.72 -19.99
N ARG A 104 2.97 -3.84 -19.70
CA ARG A 104 1.97 -4.47 -20.56
C ARG A 104 0.68 -4.70 -19.80
N PHE A 105 -0.41 -4.73 -20.55
CA PHE A 105 -1.75 -5.01 -20.07
C PHE A 105 -2.41 -6.08 -20.93
N CYS A 106 -3.34 -6.83 -20.36
CA CYS A 106 -4.09 -7.87 -21.08
C CYS A 106 -5.33 -7.32 -21.79
N SER A 107 -5.83 -6.15 -21.36
CA SER A 107 -7.01 -5.50 -21.90
C SER A 107 -6.97 -3.99 -21.67
N ASP A 108 -7.90 -3.25 -22.31
CA ASP A 108 -8.09 -1.82 -22.09
C ASP A 108 -8.57 -1.51 -20.67
N GLU A 109 -9.43 -2.37 -20.11
CA GLU A 109 -9.90 -2.23 -18.73
C GLU A 109 -8.73 -2.29 -17.76
N CYS A 110 -7.86 -3.30 -17.85
CA CYS A 110 -6.68 -3.39 -17.01
C CYS A 110 -5.71 -2.20 -17.20
N ARG A 111 -5.62 -1.66 -18.42
CA ARG A 111 -4.81 -0.47 -18.70
C ARG A 111 -5.40 0.78 -18.05
N LEU A 112 -6.72 0.97 -18.14
CA LEU A 112 -7.43 2.08 -17.53
C LEU A 112 -7.38 1.99 -16.00
N ASP A 113 -7.65 0.80 -15.42
CA ASP A 113 -7.58 0.57 -13.97
C ASP A 113 -6.20 0.92 -13.41
N ALA A 114 -5.13 0.48 -14.10
CA ALA A 114 -3.78 0.85 -13.70
C ALA A 114 -3.54 2.36 -13.77
N TRP A 115 -3.99 3.00 -14.85
CA TRP A 115 -3.82 4.44 -15.05
C TRP A 115 -4.48 5.23 -13.95
N GLU A 116 -5.74 4.94 -13.65
CA GLU A 116 -6.49 5.67 -12.62
C GLU A 116 -5.99 5.40 -11.21
N SER A 117 -5.57 4.16 -10.92
CA SER A 117 -5.18 3.80 -9.56
C SER A 117 -3.74 4.18 -9.20
N PHE A 118 -2.75 3.96 -10.08
CA PHE A 118 -1.34 4.17 -9.73
C PHE A 118 -0.43 4.57 -10.89
N HIS A 119 -0.70 4.03 -12.10
CA HIS A 119 0.30 4.08 -13.17
C HIS A 119 0.54 5.50 -13.71
N LYS A 120 -0.44 6.40 -13.69
CA LYS A 120 -0.27 7.80 -14.06
C LYS A 120 0.84 8.51 -13.24
N ILE A 121 1.02 8.09 -11.98
CA ILE A 121 2.08 8.60 -11.11
C ILE A 121 3.41 7.90 -11.42
N GLU A 122 3.39 6.59 -11.62
CA GLU A 122 4.57 5.75 -11.79
C GLU A 122 5.15 5.79 -13.22
N CYS A 123 4.33 6.05 -14.22
CA CYS A 123 4.60 5.83 -15.64
C CYS A 123 5.95 6.40 -16.12
N GLN A 124 6.21 7.65 -15.84
CA GLN A 124 7.43 8.34 -16.25
C GLN A 124 8.62 8.05 -15.32
N GLN A 125 8.37 7.46 -14.16
CA GLN A 125 9.36 7.21 -13.12
C GLN A 125 9.84 5.76 -13.09
N LEU A 126 9.29 4.89 -13.93
CA LEU A 126 9.60 3.45 -13.94
C LEU A 126 11.09 3.15 -14.12
N ASP A 127 11.80 3.94 -14.92
CA ASP A 127 13.24 3.77 -15.12
C ASP A 127 14.04 4.08 -13.85
N LEU A 128 13.66 5.15 -13.14
CA LEU A 128 14.27 5.51 -11.87
C LEU A 128 13.97 4.46 -10.80
N ILE A 129 12.72 4.01 -10.72
CA ILE A 129 12.28 2.99 -9.75
C ILE A 129 13.00 1.66 -9.99
N SER A 130 13.07 1.22 -11.25
CA SER A 130 13.71 -0.06 -11.63
C SER A 130 15.22 0.03 -11.51
N GLY A 131 15.83 1.15 -11.95
CA GLY A 131 17.28 1.35 -11.93
C GLY A 131 17.87 1.51 -10.53
N ALA A 132 17.08 2.00 -9.57
CA ALA A 132 17.51 2.18 -8.20
C ALA A 132 17.65 0.86 -7.40
N ASN A 133 17.22 -0.27 -7.96
CA ASN A 133 17.27 -1.60 -7.33
C ASN A 133 16.74 -1.60 -5.88
N LEU A 134 15.60 -0.95 -5.69
CA LEU A 134 15.01 -0.73 -4.35
C LEU A 134 14.61 -2.02 -3.64
N GLY A 135 14.46 -3.12 -4.39
CA GLY A 135 13.93 -4.39 -3.91
C GLY A 135 12.39 -4.37 -3.75
N LYS A 136 11.82 -5.57 -3.71
CA LYS A 136 10.37 -5.77 -3.74
C LYS A 136 9.57 -5.02 -2.66
N ASN A 137 10.11 -4.96 -1.43
CA ASN A 137 9.41 -4.30 -0.31
C ASN A 137 9.31 -2.78 -0.51
N ALA A 138 10.35 -2.16 -1.07
CA ALA A 138 10.32 -0.73 -1.36
C ALA A 138 9.41 -0.43 -2.55
N MET A 139 9.40 -1.29 -3.57
CA MET A 139 8.43 -1.18 -4.68
C MET A 139 6.99 -1.31 -4.19
N LEU A 140 6.72 -2.23 -3.26
CA LEU A 140 5.40 -2.38 -2.64
C LEU A 140 5.01 -1.14 -1.84
N ALA A 141 5.92 -0.59 -1.03
CA ALA A 141 5.69 0.65 -0.30
C ALA A 141 5.42 1.83 -1.25
N PHE A 142 6.18 1.94 -2.33
CA PHE A 142 5.93 2.97 -3.35
C PHE A 142 4.56 2.81 -4.02
N ARG A 143 4.15 1.57 -4.35
CA ARG A 143 2.82 1.28 -4.88
C ARG A 143 1.72 1.66 -3.90
N ILE A 144 1.89 1.43 -2.60
CA ILE A 144 0.94 1.89 -1.57
C ILE A 144 0.81 3.41 -1.62
N LEU A 145 1.93 4.15 -1.69
CA LEU A 145 1.90 5.61 -1.78
C LEU A 145 1.15 6.09 -3.02
N THR A 146 1.45 5.52 -4.19
CA THR A 146 0.88 5.95 -5.47
C THR A 146 -0.59 5.59 -5.62
N SER A 147 -1.01 4.43 -5.09
CA SER A 147 -2.41 3.98 -5.17
C SER A 147 -3.30 4.59 -4.11
N SER A 148 -2.80 4.85 -2.90
CA SER A 148 -3.60 5.43 -1.82
C SER A 148 -3.70 6.94 -1.91
N GLY A 149 -2.67 7.60 -2.41
CA GLY A 149 -2.60 9.05 -2.51
C GLY A 149 -2.34 9.76 -1.18
N LYS A 150 -1.84 10.99 -1.27
CA LYS A 150 -1.40 11.79 -0.12
C LYS A 150 -2.52 12.00 0.91
N ILE A 151 -3.71 12.40 0.46
CA ILE A 151 -4.81 12.81 1.35
C ILE A 151 -5.28 11.65 2.21
N TYR A 152 -5.46 10.46 1.61
CA TYR A 152 -5.86 9.28 2.35
C TYR A 152 -4.79 8.84 3.35
N LEU A 153 -3.52 8.90 2.98
CA LEU A 153 -2.42 8.53 3.88
C LEU A 153 -2.30 9.49 5.06
N GLU A 154 -2.49 10.79 4.86
CA GLU A 154 -2.56 11.77 5.95
C GLU A 154 -3.74 11.50 6.89
N TYR A 155 -4.91 11.17 6.34
CA TYR A 155 -6.07 10.74 7.13
C TYR A 155 -5.74 9.52 7.98
N VAL A 156 -5.14 8.45 7.39
CA VAL A 156 -4.76 7.24 8.12
C VAL A 156 -3.82 7.54 9.29
N VAL A 157 -2.77 8.34 9.05
CA VAL A 157 -1.81 8.71 10.10
C VAL A 157 -2.49 9.44 11.26
N ASN A 158 -3.40 10.37 10.96
CA ASN A 158 -4.12 11.12 11.99
C ASN A 158 -5.10 10.22 12.75
N LYS A 159 -5.84 9.37 12.07
CA LYS A 159 -6.76 8.41 12.71
C LYS A 159 -6.04 7.44 13.63
N VAL A 160 -4.92 6.89 13.20
CA VAL A 160 -4.12 5.97 14.04
C VAL A 160 -3.58 6.69 15.28
N LYS A 161 -3.16 7.95 15.17
CA LYS A 161 -2.77 8.75 16.33
C LYS A 161 -3.90 8.91 17.32
N GLU A 162 -5.10 9.27 16.84
CA GLU A 162 -6.31 9.37 17.66
C GLU A 162 -6.63 8.04 18.36
N GLU A 163 -6.51 6.91 17.65
CA GLU A 163 -6.76 5.56 18.20
C GLU A 163 -5.76 5.18 19.29
N ILE A 164 -4.48 5.53 19.12
CA ILE A 164 -3.43 5.27 20.12
C ILE A 164 -3.63 6.09 21.39
N GLU A 165 -4.16 7.31 21.28
CA GLU A 165 -4.40 8.20 22.39
C GLU A 165 -5.69 7.86 23.16
N LYS A 166 -6.57 7.01 22.60
CA LYS A 166 -7.81 6.59 23.28
C LYS A 166 -7.50 5.68 24.48
N PRO A 167 -8.13 5.91 25.64
CA PRO A 167 -8.01 5.03 26.79
C PRO A 167 -8.57 3.62 26.49
N GLU A 168 -7.99 2.59 27.09
CA GLU A 168 -8.44 1.20 26.91
C GLU A 168 -9.91 0.98 27.31
N ASN A 169 -10.40 1.69 28.34
CA ASN A 169 -11.78 1.61 28.80
C ASN A 169 -12.81 2.22 27.82
N GLU A 170 -12.36 2.95 26.80
CA GLU A 170 -13.17 3.52 25.72
C GLU A 170 -13.06 2.76 24.41
N GLY A 171 -12.64 1.49 24.48
CA GLY A 171 -12.47 0.62 23.32
C GLY A 171 -11.11 0.77 22.61
N GLY A 172 -10.20 1.57 23.18
CA GLY A 172 -8.80 1.60 22.78
C GLY A 172 -8.07 0.31 23.19
N GLY A 173 -7.01 -0.01 22.47
CA GLY A 173 -6.16 -1.14 22.80
C GLY A 173 -5.38 -1.62 21.58
N PRO A 174 -4.14 -2.09 21.78
CA PRO A 174 -3.26 -2.45 20.67
C PRO A 174 -3.78 -3.63 19.84
N GLU A 175 -4.66 -4.45 20.39
CA GLU A 175 -5.25 -5.61 19.71
C GLU A 175 -6.26 -5.25 18.62
N LYS A 176 -6.97 -4.10 18.76
CA LYS A 176 -7.99 -3.61 17.82
C LYS A 176 -7.53 -2.41 16.99
N LEU A 177 -6.29 -2.00 17.15
CA LEU A 177 -5.76 -0.83 16.48
C LEU A 177 -5.90 -0.96 14.95
N GLY A 178 -6.53 0.02 14.32
CA GLY A 178 -6.77 0.04 12.87
C GLY A 178 -8.01 -0.74 12.42
N PHE A 179 -8.81 -1.31 13.33
CA PHE A 179 -10.11 -1.90 13.00
C PHE A 179 -11.14 -0.78 12.77
N ASN A 180 -12.25 -1.11 12.12
CA ASN A 180 -13.33 -0.15 11.93
C ASN A 180 -14.08 0.15 13.27
N GLU A 181 -15.06 1.03 13.23
CA GLU A 181 -15.80 1.46 14.42
C GLU A 181 -16.62 0.33 15.06
N GLU A 182 -17.03 -0.67 14.27
CA GLU A 182 -17.70 -1.88 14.76
C GLU A 182 -16.71 -2.91 15.33
N GLY A 183 -15.42 -2.63 15.30
CA GLY A 183 -14.36 -3.55 15.74
C GLY A 183 -14.11 -4.70 14.77
N VAL A 184 -14.44 -4.53 13.49
CA VAL A 184 -14.24 -5.51 12.42
C VAL A 184 -12.98 -5.17 11.64
N TYR A 185 -12.19 -6.18 11.34
CA TYR A 185 -11.01 -6.07 10.49
C TYR A 185 -11.42 -5.87 9.03
N ASP A 186 -10.85 -4.88 8.37
CA ASP A 186 -11.01 -4.64 6.95
C ASP A 186 -9.65 -4.66 6.24
N ALA A 187 -9.41 -5.66 5.40
CA ALA A 187 -8.19 -5.80 4.62
C ALA A 187 -7.95 -4.65 3.62
N ALA A 188 -8.99 -3.92 3.23
CA ALA A 188 -8.89 -2.75 2.36
C ALA A 188 -8.55 -1.46 3.11
N ASP A 189 -8.57 -1.47 4.44
CA ASP A 189 -8.19 -0.32 5.25
C ASP A 189 -6.68 -0.32 5.56
N TYR A 190 -5.95 0.70 5.08
CA TYR A 190 -4.53 0.79 5.31
C TYR A 190 -4.14 0.92 6.79
N ARG A 191 -5.05 1.37 7.67
CA ARG A 191 -4.80 1.41 9.12
C ARG A 191 -4.40 0.07 9.68
N THR A 192 -4.99 -1.02 9.20
CA THR A 192 -4.67 -2.40 9.62
C THR A 192 -3.23 -2.80 9.32
N ILE A 193 -2.67 -2.30 8.21
CA ILE A 193 -1.29 -2.54 7.78
C ILE A 193 -0.34 -1.54 8.45
N TYR A 194 -0.73 -0.27 8.53
CA TYR A 194 0.09 0.78 9.13
C TYR A 194 0.39 0.50 10.62
N THR A 195 -0.52 -0.17 11.32
CA THR A 195 -0.40 -0.53 12.73
C THR A 195 0.33 -1.86 12.99
N LEU A 196 0.88 -2.51 11.98
CA LEU A 196 1.73 -3.69 12.15
C LEU A 196 3.03 -3.35 12.90
N VAL A 197 3.51 -4.30 13.71
CA VAL A 197 4.71 -4.12 14.53
C VAL A 197 5.94 -3.91 13.66
N GLY A 198 6.57 -2.75 13.78
CA GLY A 198 7.75 -2.37 13.00
C GLY A 198 9.05 -3.05 13.41
N ASN A 199 9.10 -3.63 14.63
CA ASN A 199 10.30 -4.26 15.21
C ASN A 199 11.55 -3.38 15.19
N THR A 200 11.39 -2.06 15.30
CA THR A 200 12.47 -1.07 15.15
C THR A 200 13.61 -1.31 16.14
N LYS A 201 13.29 -1.75 17.38
CA LYS A 201 14.30 -2.05 18.42
C LYS A 201 15.25 -3.19 18.04
N HIS A 202 14.80 -4.10 17.16
CA HIS A 202 15.58 -5.25 16.72
C HIS A 202 16.26 -5.04 15.36
N ARG A 203 16.15 -3.84 14.78
CA ARG A 203 16.75 -3.51 13.49
C ARG A 203 18.12 -2.87 13.69
N GLY A 204 19.09 -3.29 12.88
CA GLY A 204 20.42 -2.66 12.87
C GLY A 204 20.36 -1.24 12.29
N VAL A 205 21.28 -0.38 12.73
CA VAL A 205 21.40 1.01 12.26
C VAL A 205 21.51 1.10 10.73
N GLY A 206 22.27 0.19 10.11
CA GLY A 206 22.41 0.14 8.64
C GLY A 206 21.09 -0.17 7.91
N ASP A 207 20.22 -1.03 8.48
CA ASP A 207 18.89 -1.31 7.91
C ASP A 207 17.99 -0.07 8.04
N LEU A 208 17.99 0.59 9.18
CA LEU A 208 17.20 1.81 9.41
C LEU A 208 17.65 2.95 8.48
N PHE A 209 18.97 3.16 8.36
CA PHE A 209 19.54 4.16 7.45
C PHE A 209 19.14 3.88 5.99
N LYS A 210 19.27 2.63 5.54
CA LYS A 210 18.85 2.21 4.20
C LYS A 210 17.38 2.53 3.94
N ARG A 211 16.50 2.26 4.91
CA ARG A 211 15.05 2.55 4.78
C ARG A 211 14.78 4.05 4.74
N GLY A 212 15.46 4.84 5.55
CA GLY A 212 15.38 6.30 5.50
C GLY A 212 15.80 6.87 4.14
N LEU A 213 16.92 6.37 3.60
CA LEU A 213 17.38 6.77 2.26
C LEU A 213 16.39 6.37 1.16
N MET A 214 15.81 5.16 1.25
CA MET A 214 14.77 4.73 0.32
C MET A 214 13.53 5.61 0.40
N ALA A 215 13.09 5.99 1.60
CA ALA A 215 11.95 6.89 1.80
C ALA A 215 12.21 8.28 1.19
N ALA A 216 13.40 8.86 1.42
CA ALA A 216 13.79 10.12 0.81
C ALA A 216 13.85 10.04 -0.72
N PHE A 217 14.35 8.94 -1.27
CA PHE A 217 14.37 8.71 -2.72
C PHE A 217 12.96 8.61 -3.30
N MET A 218 12.06 7.85 -2.64
CA MET A 218 10.65 7.74 -3.08
C MET A 218 9.96 9.10 -3.04
N LEU A 219 10.19 9.90 -2.00
CA LEU A 219 9.64 11.25 -1.89
C LEU A 219 10.10 12.11 -3.07
N LYS A 220 11.38 12.06 -3.40
CA LYS A 220 11.92 12.78 -4.58
C LYS A 220 11.28 12.34 -5.89
N ILE A 221 11.04 11.05 -6.08
CA ILE A 221 10.31 10.57 -7.27
C ILE A 221 8.89 11.12 -7.30
N LEU A 222 8.19 11.13 -6.16
CA LEU A 222 6.82 11.65 -6.08
C LEU A 222 6.74 13.17 -6.35
N GLU A 223 7.78 13.93 -6.02
CA GLU A 223 7.89 15.34 -6.36
C GLU A 223 8.05 15.61 -7.86
N LEU A 224 8.62 14.66 -8.61
CA LEU A 224 8.77 14.76 -10.07
C LEU A 224 7.46 14.53 -10.85
N THR A 225 6.41 14.06 -10.17
CA THR A 225 5.10 13.85 -10.78
C THR A 225 4.09 14.90 -10.32
N PRO A 226 3.28 15.46 -11.23
CA PRO A 226 2.27 16.46 -10.86
C PRO A 226 1.09 15.87 -10.09
N PHE A 227 0.92 14.55 -10.14
CA PHE A 227 -0.32 13.90 -9.70
C PHE A 227 -0.37 13.63 -8.20
N PHE A 228 0.77 13.53 -7.52
CA PHE A 228 0.79 13.13 -6.11
C PHE A 228 0.53 14.29 -5.13
N PHE A 229 1.25 15.41 -5.31
CA PHE A 229 1.15 16.55 -4.39
C PHE A 229 0.13 17.61 -4.84
N ASN A 230 -0.10 17.76 -6.12
CA ASN A 230 -0.85 18.89 -6.70
C ASN A 230 -2.21 18.50 -7.30
N GLY A 231 -2.71 17.31 -7.04
CA GLY A 231 -4.05 16.90 -7.48
C GLY A 231 -4.28 16.91 -8.99
N GLY A 232 -3.21 16.74 -9.79
CA GLY A 232 -3.32 16.70 -11.25
C GLY A 232 -3.20 18.05 -11.94
N SER A 233 -2.74 19.10 -11.26
CA SER A 233 -2.39 20.38 -11.87
C SER A 233 -1.28 20.20 -12.92
N ASP A 234 -1.31 21.00 -13.98
CA ASP A 234 -0.36 20.97 -15.10
C ASP A 234 1.10 20.79 -14.59
N PRO A 235 1.83 19.78 -15.06
CA PRO A 235 3.21 19.52 -14.65
C PRO A 235 4.15 20.72 -14.85
N ARG A 236 3.77 21.67 -15.70
CA ARG A 236 4.53 22.90 -15.96
C ARG A 236 4.42 23.94 -14.83
N ASN A 237 3.48 23.77 -13.89
CA ASN A 237 3.26 24.69 -12.77
C ASN A 237 3.75 24.16 -11.42
N VAL A 238 4.43 23.02 -11.39
CA VAL A 238 5.02 22.46 -10.17
C VAL A 238 6.28 23.27 -9.84
N LYS A 239 6.16 24.23 -8.95
CA LYS A 239 7.34 24.75 -8.23
C LYS A 239 7.78 23.64 -7.28
N LEU A 240 9.00 23.13 -7.48
CA LEU A 240 9.67 22.27 -6.50
C LEU A 240 9.58 22.95 -5.12
N GLN A 241 8.93 22.29 -4.18
CA GLN A 241 9.03 22.71 -2.80
C GLN A 241 10.42 22.31 -2.32
N ASP A 242 11.20 23.30 -1.93
CA ASP A 242 12.64 23.19 -1.63
C ASP A 242 12.95 22.49 -0.29
N LYS A 243 11.96 21.87 0.34
CA LYS A 243 12.07 21.36 1.71
C LYS A 243 11.62 19.92 1.87
N ILE A 244 12.44 19.12 2.54
CA ILE A 244 12.13 17.73 2.92
C ILE A 244 11.97 17.65 4.43
N LEU A 245 10.91 16.99 4.92
CA LEU A 245 10.73 16.62 6.32
C LEU A 245 11.36 15.24 6.57
N VAL A 246 12.43 15.21 7.36
CA VAL A 246 13.07 13.97 7.83
C VAL A 246 13.04 13.97 9.36
N GLY A 247 12.35 13.00 9.94
CA GLY A 247 12.29 12.87 11.41
C GLY A 247 11.58 14.01 12.14
N GLY A 248 10.73 14.79 11.45
CA GLY A 248 10.03 15.96 12.01
C GLY A 248 10.80 17.28 11.86
N GLU A 249 11.99 17.27 11.29
CA GLU A 249 12.77 18.46 10.96
C GLU A 249 12.73 18.78 9.48
N GLU A 250 12.66 20.06 9.14
CA GLU A 250 12.56 20.60 7.79
C GLU A 250 13.96 20.90 7.23
N TYR A 251 14.33 20.23 6.13
CA TYR A 251 15.61 20.46 5.43
C TYR A 251 15.38 21.19 4.12
N ASP A 252 16.08 22.32 3.94
CA ASP A 252 16.10 23.12 2.72
C ASP A 252 17.14 22.55 1.73
N LEU A 253 16.68 22.15 0.53
CA LEU A 253 17.52 21.51 -0.48
C LEU A 253 18.40 22.47 -1.28
N HIS A 254 18.15 23.79 -1.19
CA HIS A 254 18.90 24.80 -1.94
C HIS A 254 20.01 25.50 -1.15
N ASN A 255 20.13 25.24 0.15
CA ASN A 255 21.13 25.90 1.00
C ASN A 255 22.49 25.19 1.06
N HIS A 256 22.82 24.33 0.08
CA HIS A 256 24.19 23.89 -0.14
C HIS A 256 24.82 24.64 -1.32
N LYS A 257 24.89 25.95 -1.24
CA LYS A 257 25.87 26.72 -1.99
C LYS A 257 26.91 27.24 -1.00
N GLU A 258 28.08 26.66 -1.14
CA GLU A 258 29.39 27.21 -0.81
C GLU A 258 29.64 27.64 0.67
N ASN A 259 30.35 26.78 1.38
CA ASN A 259 31.55 27.24 2.16
C ASN A 259 32.62 26.16 2.00
#